data_eb1dc55d31bed493dfb5ee24b13852e5
#
_entry.id   eb1dc55d31bed493dfb5ee24b13852e5
#
_cell.length_a   1.000
_cell.length_b   1.000
_cell.length_c   1.000
_cell.angle_alpha   90.00
_cell.angle_beta   90.00
_cell.angle_gamma   90.00
#
_symmetry.space_group_name_H-M   'P 1'
#
loop_
_entity.id
_entity.type
_entity.pdbx_description
1 polymer ?
#
loop_
_entity_poly.entity_id
_entity_poly.type
_entity_poly.pdbx_seq_one_letter_code
_entity_poly.pdbx_strand_id
1 'polypeptide(L)'
;MQDTIIPVFDLGGVFVEWNPMLLFRKLFDTEEEAQWFHDNICTSSWNLEFDAGDIFAEGVARLITRHPKYWREIQAFDLRWKETCGKFIDGTIAIHDELIAQEVPTFAITNFSWEKWVSVLGEWPFLEKFDGVVVSGLEHLVKPDPRIYRVFCERYGMAPESCVFIDDSEPNVVAARKFGLNAIHFTDPKTLRKDLIALGLPLQAT
;
A
#
# COMPACT_ATOMS: atom_id res chain seq x y z
N MET A 1 27.21 -11.17 -15.81
CA MET A 1 26.29 -10.03 -15.75
C MET A 1 25.73 -10.08 -14.35
N GLN A 2 25.82 -9.00 -13.57
CA GLN A 2 25.12 -8.95 -12.29
C GLN A 2 23.61 -8.96 -12.63
N ASP A 3 22.86 -9.92 -12.09
CA ASP A 3 21.43 -9.97 -12.30
C ASP A 3 20.84 -8.67 -11.73
N THR A 4 20.13 -7.90 -12.55
CA THR A 4 19.55 -6.62 -12.16
C THR A 4 18.49 -6.88 -11.09
N ILE A 5 18.64 -6.27 -9.92
CA ILE A 5 17.63 -6.33 -8.84
C ILE A 5 16.33 -5.67 -9.34
N ILE A 6 15.21 -6.31 -9.12
CA ILE A 6 13.87 -5.85 -9.50
C ILE A 6 13.18 -5.18 -8.32
N PRO A 7 12.85 -3.89 -8.37
CA PRO A 7 12.13 -3.20 -7.31
C PRO A 7 10.64 -3.56 -7.32
N VAL A 8 10.13 -3.88 -6.12
CA VAL A 8 8.74 -4.21 -5.85
C VAL A 8 8.24 -3.31 -4.73
N PHE A 9 7.31 -2.44 -5.01
CA PHE A 9 6.88 -1.39 -4.09
C PHE A 9 5.57 -1.72 -3.38
N ASP A 10 5.42 -1.29 -2.14
CA ASP A 10 4.10 -0.95 -1.61
C ASP A 10 3.62 0.39 -2.19
N LEU A 11 2.34 0.70 -2.04
CA LEU A 11 1.74 1.96 -2.51
C LEU A 11 1.38 2.89 -1.36
N GLY A 12 0.58 2.43 -0.40
CA GLY A 12 0.25 3.21 0.79
C GLY A 12 1.48 3.48 1.64
N GLY A 13 1.69 4.71 2.12
CA GLY A 13 2.88 5.09 2.86
C GLY A 13 4.16 5.21 2.03
N VAL A 14 4.19 4.70 0.78
CA VAL A 14 5.36 4.72 -0.12
C VAL A 14 5.16 5.65 -1.33
N PHE A 15 4.02 5.58 -2.03
CA PHE A 15 3.66 6.45 -3.16
C PHE A 15 2.61 7.50 -2.81
N VAL A 16 1.74 7.18 -1.86
CA VAL A 16 0.66 8.05 -1.42
C VAL A 16 0.51 7.94 0.09
N GLU A 17 0.36 9.09 0.75
CA GLU A 17 0.00 9.11 2.16
C GLU A 17 -1.37 8.46 2.33
N TRP A 18 -1.47 7.44 3.20
CA TRP A 18 -2.72 6.85 3.61
C TRP A 18 -2.89 6.99 5.11
N ASN A 19 -3.93 7.72 5.53
CA ASN A 19 -4.19 7.99 6.93
C ASN A 19 -5.68 8.23 7.15
N PRO A 20 -6.43 7.28 7.75
CA PRO A 20 -7.85 7.44 8.03
C PRO A 20 -8.20 8.68 8.85
N MET A 21 -7.26 9.16 9.67
CA MET A 21 -7.44 10.37 10.47
C MET A 21 -7.64 11.63 9.62
N LEU A 22 -7.19 11.66 8.35
CA LEU A 22 -7.47 12.76 7.43
C LEU A 22 -8.98 12.93 7.16
N LEU A 23 -9.72 11.83 7.16
CA LEU A 23 -11.18 11.85 7.08
C LEU A 23 -11.82 12.06 8.46
N PHE A 24 -11.39 11.31 9.48
CA PHE A 24 -12.07 11.33 10.77
C PHE A 24 -12.01 12.70 11.45
N ARG A 25 -10.91 13.44 11.33
CA ARG A 25 -10.80 14.85 11.78
C ARG A 25 -11.82 15.80 11.16
N LYS A 26 -12.45 15.43 10.05
CA LYS A 26 -13.52 16.20 9.41
C LYS A 26 -14.92 15.79 9.87
N LEU A 27 -15.03 14.68 10.59
CA LEU A 27 -16.30 14.10 11.04
C LEU A 27 -16.57 14.36 12.54
N PHE A 28 -15.52 14.69 13.30
CA PHE A 28 -15.60 14.92 14.73
C PHE A 28 -15.09 16.31 15.10
N ASP A 29 -15.57 16.86 16.20
CA ASP A 29 -15.24 18.20 16.65
C ASP A 29 -13.85 18.25 17.34
N THR A 30 -13.37 17.13 17.86
CA THR A 30 -12.09 17.04 18.58
C THR A 30 -11.21 15.90 18.04
N GLU A 31 -9.89 16.07 18.22
CA GLU A 31 -8.90 15.03 17.84
C GLU A 31 -9.10 13.76 18.68
N GLU A 32 -9.45 13.91 19.94
CA GLU A 32 -9.68 12.80 20.86
C GLU A 32 -10.87 11.94 20.42
N GLU A 33 -11.95 12.55 19.96
CA GLU A 33 -13.12 11.82 19.44
C GLU A 33 -12.78 11.10 18.13
N ALA A 34 -12.08 11.75 17.21
CA ALA A 34 -11.64 11.16 15.97
C ALA A 34 -10.70 9.95 16.20
N GLN A 35 -9.73 10.11 17.11
CA GLN A 35 -8.80 9.05 17.47
C GLN A 35 -9.54 7.90 18.17
N TRP A 36 -10.43 8.21 19.11
CA TRP A 36 -11.22 7.17 19.78
C TRP A 36 -12.07 6.37 18.78
N PHE A 37 -12.68 7.05 17.80
CA PHE A 37 -13.47 6.42 16.75
C PHE A 37 -12.60 5.48 15.89
N HIS A 38 -11.40 5.91 15.53
CA HIS A 38 -10.45 5.07 14.82
C HIS A 38 -10.03 3.85 15.62
N ASP A 39 -9.75 4.03 16.92
CA ASP A 39 -9.22 2.95 17.76
C ASP A 39 -10.28 1.93 18.16
N ASN A 40 -11.57 2.32 18.19
CA ASN A 40 -12.64 1.51 18.75
C ASN A 40 -13.75 1.13 17.76
N ILE A 41 -13.91 1.84 16.66
CA ILE A 41 -15.01 1.62 15.70
C ILE A 41 -14.44 1.27 14.32
N CYS A 42 -13.94 2.24 13.56
CA CYS A 42 -13.34 2.02 12.24
C CYS A 42 -11.84 1.73 12.36
N THR A 43 -11.51 0.60 12.96
CA THR A 43 -10.14 0.22 13.29
C THR A 43 -9.33 -0.19 12.07
N SER A 44 -8.00 -0.17 12.20
CA SER A 44 -7.11 -0.72 11.16
C SER A 44 -7.39 -2.20 10.86
N SER A 45 -7.77 -2.99 11.88
CA SER A 45 -8.14 -4.39 11.68
C SER A 45 -9.44 -4.56 10.90
N TRP A 46 -10.40 -3.65 11.10
CA TRP A 46 -11.63 -3.63 10.30
C TRP A 46 -11.34 -3.23 8.84
N ASN A 47 -10.48 -2.23 8.61
CA ASN A 47 -10.06 -1.89 7.26
C ASN A 47 -9.37 -3.07 6.55
N LEU A 48 -8.57 -3.84 7.28
CA LEU A 48 -7.86 -5.00 6.74
C LEU A 48 -8.81 -6.09 6.21
N GLU A 49 -10.07 -6.18 6.70
CA GLU A 49 -11.08 -7.08 6.16
C GLU A 49 -11.36 -6.75 4.68
N PHE A 50 -11.44 -5.45 4.32
CA PHE A 50 -11.64 -5.01 2.94
C PHE A 50 -10.40 -5.23 2.07
N ASP A 51 -9.22 -5.02 2.65
CA ASP A 51 -7.96 -5.31 1.97
C ASP A 51 -7.78 -6.83 1.73
N ALA A 52 -8.47 -7.67 2.51
CA ALA A 52 -8.56 -9.10 2.30
C ALA A 52 -9.68 -9.54 1.34
N GLY A 53 -10.44 -8.57 0.79
CA GLY A 53 -11.45 -8.83 -0.25
C GLY A 53 -12.90 -8.76 0.21
N ASP A 54 -13.17 -8.39 1.47
CA ASP A 54 -14.55 -8.14 1.92
C ASP A 54 -15.17 -6.97 1.12
N ILE A 55 -16.51 -7.03 0.97
CA ILE A 55 -17.30 -6.01 0.29
C ILE A 55 -17.58 -4.85 1.24
N PHE A 56 -17.28 -3.60 0.83
CA PHE A 56 -17.48 -2.42 1.67
C PHE A 56 -18.92 -2.29 2.18
N ALA A 57 -19.93 -2.43 1.30
CA ALA A 57 -21.33 -2.32 1.68
C ALA A 57 -21.71 -3.30 2.80
N GLU A 58 -21.18 -4.52 2.77
CA GLU A 58 -21.46 -5.54 3.80
C GLU A 58 -20.73 -5.25 5.10
N GLY A 59 -19.43 -4.93 5.05
CA GLY A 59 -18.64 -4.57 6.22
C GLY A 59 -19.17 -3.34 6.94
N VAL A 60 -19.54 -2.30 6.19
CA VAL A 60 -20.20 -1.09 6.69
C VAL A 60 -21.52 -1.43 7.38
N ALA A 61 -22.40 -2.22 6.75
CA ALA A 61 -23.69 -2.60 7.34
C ALA A 61 -23.51 -3.42 8.63
N ARG A 62 -22.54 -4.35 8.66
CA ARG A 62 -22.20 -5.11 9.88
C ARG A 62 -21.72 -4.19 11.01
N LEU A 63 -20.88 -3.20 10.69
CA LEU A 63 -20.35 -2.28 11.70
C LEU A 63 -21.42 -1.30 12.21
N ILE A 64 -22.28 -0.78 11.32
CA ILE A 64 -23.42 0.07 11.72
C ILE A 64 -24.36 -0.68 12.67
N THR A 65 -24.62 -1.97 12.41
CA THR A 65 -25.47 -2.79 13.29
C THR A 65 -24.89 -2.90 14.72
N ARG A 66 -23.57 -2.95 14.85
CA ARG A 66 -22.87 -2.99 16.16
C ARG A 66 -22.79 -1.61 16.81
N HIS A 67 -22.71 -0.55 16.01
CA HIS A 67 -22.48 0.82 16.46
C HIS A 67 -23.47 1.82 15.82
N PRO A 68 -24.79 1.67 16.03
CA PRO A 68 -25.81 2.45 15.30
C PRO A 68 -25.74 3.96 15.58
N LYS A 69 -25.14 4.38 16.70
CA LYS A 69 -24.89 5.79 17.02
C LYS A 69 -23.98 6.46 15.98
N TYR A 70 -23.06 5.72 15.40
CA TYR A 70 -22.02 6.23 14.50
C TYR A 70 -22.28 5.87 13.02
N TRP A 71 -23.53 5.62 12.65
CA TRP A 71 -23.86 5.15 11.30
C TRP A 71 -23.39 6.09 10.18
N ARG A 72 -23.42 7.41 10.43
CA ARG A 72 -22.98 8.41 9.44
C ARG A 72 -21.49 8.41 9.24
N GLU A 73 -20.75 8.35 10.32
CA GLU A 73 -19.28 8.35 10.34
C GLU A 73 -18.72 7.05 9.74
N ILE A 74 -19.36 5.91 10.06
CA ILE A 74 -19.02 4.60 9.47
C ILE A 74 -19.32 4.61 7.96
N GLN A 75 -20.47 5.12 7.55
CA GLN A 75 -20.82 5.22 6.13
C GLN A 75 -19.89 6.20 5.38
N ALA A 76 -19.46 7.27 6.03
CA ALA A 76 -18.53 8.23 5.45
C ALA A 76 -17.18 7.59 5.09
N PHE A 77 -16.71 6.60 5.86
CA PHE A 77 -15.47 5.88 5.52
C PHE A 77 -15.54 5.22 4.14
N ASP A 78 -16.67 4.65 3.75
CA ASP A 78 -16.86 4.11 2.41
C ASP A 78 -17.04 5.22 1.35
N LEU A 79 -18.02 6.10 1.57
CA LEU A 79 -18.43 7.09 0.56
C LEU A 79 -17.38 8.18 0.31
N ARG A 80 -16.53 8.45 1.29
CA ARG A 80 -15.51 9.49 1.27
C ARG A 80 -14.11 8.91 1.44
N TRP A 81 -13.93 7.63 1.11
CA TRP A 81 -12.68 6.91 1.31
C TRP A 81 -11.46 7.64 0.73
N LYS A 82 -11.57 8.28 -0.42
CA LYS A 82 -10.47 9.06 -1.02
C LYS A 82 -9.93 10.16 -0.09
N GLU A 83 -10.72 10.63 0.86
CA GLU A 83 -10.28 11.63 1.84
C GLU A 83 -9.36 11.04 2.94
N THR A 84 -9.21 9.73 2.99
CA THR A 84 -8.18 9.06 3.80
C THR A 84 -6.82 9.07 3.12
N CYS A 85 -6.78 9.34 1.81
CA CYS A 85 -5.57 9.49 1.03
C CYS A 85 -5.09 10.94 1.08
N GLY A 86 -3.85 11.14 1.49
CA GLY A 86 -3.23 12.44 1.55
C GLY A 86 -2.51 12.80 0.24
N LYS A 87 -1.33 13.39 0.37
CA LYS A 87 -0.50 13.79 -0.77
C LYS A 87 0.21 12.60 -1.40
N PHE A 88 0.52 12.73 -2.67
CA PHE A 88 1.48 11.84 -3.30
C PHE A 88 2.89 12.10 -2.74
N ILE A 89 3.69 11.05 -2.65
CA ILE A 89 5.07 11.10 -2.20
C ILE A 89 5.96 11.32 -3.44
N ASP A 90 6.03 12.58 -3.87
CA ASP A 90 6.68 12.99 -5.13
C ASP A 90 8.11 12.45 -5.28
N GLY A 91 8.85 12.33 -4.19
CA GLY A 91 10.21 11.78 -4.21
C GLY A 91 10.26 10.30 -4.60
N THR A 92 9.27 9.50 -4.19
CA THR A 92 9.16 8.10 -4.61
C THR A 92 8.71 8.01 -6.07
N ILE A 93 7.76 8.85 -6.49
CA ILE A 93 7.32 8.93 -7.89
C ILE A 93 8.50 9.28 -8.79
N ALA A 94 9.35 10.24 -8.40
CA ALA A 94 10.54 10.62 -9.15
C ALA A 94 11.57 9.47 -9.27
N ILE A 95 11.75 8.67 -8.21
CA ILE A 95 12.59 7.46 -8.24
C ILE A 95 12.01 6.44 -9.23
N HIS A 96 10.70 6.21 -9.17
CA HIS A 96 10.01 5.29 -10.05
C HIS A 96 10.11 5.71 -11.52
N ASP A 97 9.88 7.00 -11.81
CA ASP A 97 9.99 7.55 -13.16
C ASP A 97 11.44 7.41 -13.72
N GLU A 98 12.45 7.61 -12.86
CA GLU A 98 13.85 7.43 -13.25
C GLU A 98 14.19 5.97 -13.55
N LEU A 99 13.68 5.02 -12.74
CA LEU A 99 13.85 3.58 -12.98
C LEU A 99 13.25 3.17 -14.34
N ILE A 100 12.03 3.63 -14.63
CA ILE A 100 11.35 3.38 -15.91
C ILE A 100 12.14 3.97 -17.08
N ALA A 101 12.66 5.19 -16.93
CA ALA A 101 13.48 5.83 -17.96
C ALA A 101 14.80 5.08 -18.25
N GLN A 102 15.25 4.26 -17.30
CA GLN A 102 16.41 3.36 -17.44
C GLN A 102 16.00 1.92 -17.82
N GLU A 103 14.75 1.72 -18.25
CA GLU A 103 14.19 0.43 -18.67
C GLU A 103 14.27 -0.66 -17.57
N VAL A 104 14.25 -0.26 -16.28
CA VAL A 104 14.18 -1.17 -15.14
C VAL A 104 12.72 -1.56 -14.91
N PRO A 105 12.36 -2.86 -14.98
CA PRO A 105 11.00 -3.31 -14.67
C PRO A 105 10.65 -3.01 -13.22
N THR A 106 9.42 -2.56 -12.99
CA THR A 106 8.94 -2.20 -11.65
C THR A 106 7.60 -2.84 -11.35
N PHE A 107 7.43 -3.32 -10.13
CA PHE A 107 6.22 -4.01 -9.70
C PHE A 107 5.70 -3.45 -8.38
N ALA A 108 4.46 -3.82 -8.03
CA ALA A 108 3.92 -3.49 -6.72
C ALA A 108 3.18 -4.67 -6.06
N ILE A 109 3.23 -4.71 -4.71
CA ILE A 109 2.39 -5.58 -3.85
C ILE A 109 1.77 -4.69 -2.79
N THR A 110 0.46 -4.51 -2.83
CA THR A 110 -0.23 -3.56 -1.96
C THR A 110 -1.40 -4.19 -1.21
N ASN A 111 -1.55 -3.85 0.08
CA ASN A 111 -2.78 -4.09 0.81
C ASN A 111 -3.78 -3.01 0.41
N PHE A 112 -4.78 -3.41 -0.38
CA PHE A 112 -5.74 -2.48 -0.97
C PHE A 112 -7.05 -3.21 -1.27
N SER A 113 -8.17 -2.65 -0.84
CA SER A 113 -9.49 -3.16 -1.22
C SER A 113 -9.66 -3.13 -2.73
N TRP A 114 -10.22 -4.19 -3.31
CA TRP A 114 -10.45 -4.25 -4.76
C TRP A 114 -11.42 -3.17 -5.26
N GLU A 115 -12.44 -2.78 -4.46
CA GLU A 115 -13.40 -1.74 -4.83
C GLU A 115 -12.73 -0.36 -4.87
N LYS A 116 -11.87 -0.06 -3.89
CA LYS A 116 -11.15 1.22 -3.85
C LYS A 116 -10.02 1.25 -4.87
N TRP A 117 -9.38 0.11 -5.15
CA TRP A 117 -8.43 -0.04 -6.25
C TRP A 117 -9.03 0.38 -7.58
N VAL A 118 -10.20 -0.16 -7.94
CA VAL A 118 -10.90 0.21 -9.18
C VAL A 118 -11.23 1.72 -9.21
N SER A 119 -11.54 2.32 -8.06
CA SER A 119 -11.92 3.73 -7.98
C SER A 119 -10.75 4.72 -8.19
N VAL A 120 -9.50 4.26 -8.09
CA VAL A 120 -8.30 5.10 -8.29
C VAL A 120 -7.58 4.84 -9.62
N LEU A 121 -7.97 3.80 -10.35
CA LEU A 121 -7.46 3.56 -11.70
C LEU A 121 -7.81 4.74 -12.62
N GLY A 122 -6.82 5.23 -13.36
CA GLY A 122 -6.95 6.43 -14.21
C GLY A 122 -6.89 7.77 -13.45
N GLU A 123 -7.00 7.77 -12.12
CA GLU A 123 -6.83 8.98 -11.30
C GLU A 123 -5.41 9.12 -10.72
N TRP A 124 -4.72 8.00 -10.50
CA TRP A 124 -3.34 7.97 -10.00
C TRP A 124 -2.38 7.57 -11.12
N PRO A 125 -1.75 8.54 -11.83
CA PRO A 125 -1.02 8.27 -13.08
C PRO A 125 0.17 7.32 -12.92
N PHE A 126 0.76 7.22 -11.72
CA PHE A 126 1.87 6.31 -11.47
C PHE A 126 1.46 4.83 -11.49
N LEU A 127 0.17 4.50 -11.26
CA LEU A 127 -0.30 3.11 -11.26
C LEU A 127 -0.17 2.45 -12.64
N GLU A 128 -0.37 3.22 -13.71
CA GLU A 128 -0.31 2.72 -15.09
C GLU A 128 1.13 2.44 -15.57
N LYS A 129 2.12 2.87 -14.77
CA LYS A 129 3.53 2.75 -15.12
C LYS A 129 4.18 1.47 -14.60
N PHE A 130 3.54 0.72 -13.71
CA PHE A 130 4.05 -0.55 -13.22
C PHE A 130 3.88 -1.66 -14.26
N ASP A 131 4.88 -2.54 -14.39
CA ASP A 131 4.80 -3.74 -15.24
C ASP A 131 3.82 -4.78 -14.65
N GLY A 132 3.54 -4.70 -13.37
CA GLY A 132 2.52 -5.50 -12.73
C GLY A 132 2.26 -5.13 -11.28
N VAL A 133 1.03 -5.36 -10.84
CA VAL A 133 0.59 -5.08 -9.47
C VAL A 133 -0.15 -6.28 -8.88
N VAL A 134 0.19 -6.66 -7.66
CA VAL A 134 -0.57 -7.60 -6.84
C VAL A 134 -1.38 -6.80 -5.83
N VAL A 135 -2.70 -6.88 -5.94
CA VAL A 135 -3.67 -6.19 -5.08
C VAL A 135 -4.29 -7.20 -4.14
N SER A 136 -4.08 -7.05 -2.85
CA SER A 136 -4.49 -8.01 -1.82
C SER A 136 -5.98 -8.36 -1.86
N GLY A 137 -6.85 -7.36 -2.10
CA GLY A 137 -8.30 -7.54 -2.18
C GLY A 137 -8.76 -8.38 -3.39
N LEU A 138 -7.94 -8.50 -4.44
CA LEU A 138 -8.19 -9.39 -5.58
C LEU A 138 -7.68 -10.81 -5.32
N GLU A 139 -6.64 -10.93 -4.49
CA GLU A 139 -6.02 -12.22 -4.15
C GLU A 139 -6.62 -12.86 -2.88
N HIS A 140 -7.40 -12.11 -2.11
CA HIS A 140 -7.87 -12.50 -0.77
C HIS A 140 -6.72 -12.86 0.19
N LEU A 141 -5.58 -12.22 0.01
CA LEU A 141 -4.35 -12.40 0.77
C LEU A 141 -3.75 -11.04 1.10
N VAL A 142 -3.48 -10.78 2.38
CA VAL A 142 -2.88 -9.52 2.83
C VAL A 142 -1.46 -9.72 3.31
N LYS A 143 -0.58 -8.74 3.09
CA LYS A 143 0.70 -8.68 3.79
C LYS A 143 0.42 -8.58 5.29
N PRO A 144 1.18 -9.24 6.16
CA PRO A 144 2.44 -9.95 5.92
C PRO A 144 2.31 -11.47 5.62
N ASP A 145 1.16 -11.96 5.15
CA ASP A 145 1.02 -13.38 4.80
C ASP A 145 2.01 -13.75 3.66
N PRO A 146 2.91 -14.74 3.86
CA PRO A 146 3.93 -15.08 2.86
C PRO A 146 3.34 -15.57 1.52
N ARG A 147 2.08 -15.98 1.50
CA ARG A 147 1.41 -16.43 0.28
C ARG A 147 1.27 -15.30 -0.74
N ILE A 148 1.14 -14.03 -0.33
CA ILE A 148 1.03 -12.92 -1.26
C ILE A 148 2.34 -12.68 -2.03
N TYR A 149 3.49 -12.85 -1.37
CA TYR A 149 4.81 -12.78 -2.03
C TYR A 149 5.00 -13.93 -3.01
N ARG A 150 4.47 -15.13 -2.67
CA ARG A 150 4.49 -16.28 -3.58
C ARG A 150 3.64 -16.01 -4.83
N VAL A 151 2.43 -15.47 -4.67
CA VAL A 151 1.57 -15.07 -5.81
C VAL A 151 2.31 -14.13 -6.74
N PHE A 152 3.02 -13.14 -6.20
CA PHE A 152 3.83 -12.22 -6.99
C PHE A 152 4.94 -12.97 -7.78
N CYS A 153 5.74 -13.78 -7.09
CA CYS A 153 6.85 -14.49 -7.71
C CYS A 153 6.37 -15.46 -8.81
N GLU A 154 5.30 -16.22 -8.57
CA GLU A 154 4.74 -17.17 -9.54
C GLU A 154 4.10 -16.45 -10.74
N ARG A 155 3.36 -15.35 -10.50
CA ARG A 155 2.67 -14.59 -11.56
C ARG A 155 3.63 -13.95 -12.54
N TYR A 156 4.71 -13.39 -12.05
CA TYR A 156 5.66 -12.65 -12.87
C TYR A 156 6.96 -13.41 -13.17
N GLY A 157 7.06 -14.67 -12.74
CA GLY A 157 8.23 -15.51 -12.99
C GLY A 157 9.51 -15.01 -12.30
N MET A 158 9.37 -14.38 -11.12
CA MET A 158 10.50 -13.78 -10.41
C MET A 158 11.08 -14.72 -9.35
N ALA A 159 12.41 -14.80 -9.29
CA ALA A 159 13.10 -15.43 -8.17
C ALA A 159 13.08 -14.45 -6.97
N PRO A 160 12.73 -14.90 -5.76
CA PRO A 160 12.65 -14.00 -4.60
C PRO A 160 13.92 -13.17 -4.37
N GLU A 161 15.09 -13.81 -4.47
CA GLU A 161 16.41 -13.20 -4.27
C GLU A 161 16.77 -12.14 -5.32
N SER A 162 16.11 -12.15 -6.48
CA SER A 162 16.29 -11.14 -7.53
C SER A 162 15.45 -9.89 -7.32
N CYS A 163 14.59 -9.86 -6.30
CA CYS A 163 13.68 -8.75 -6.02
C CYS A 163 14.08 -8.00 -4.75
N VAL A 164 13.77 -6.69 -4.71
CA VAL A 164 13.82 -5.87 -3.51
C VAL A 164 12.44 -5.29 -3.23
N PHE A 165 11.83 -5.73 -2.12
CA PHE A 165 10.53 -5.24 -1.68
C PHE A 165 10.70 -3.97 -0.82
N ILE A 166 9.90 -2.93 -1.07
CA ILE A 166 9.96 -1.63 -0.42
C ILE A 166 8.61 -1.37 0.25
N ASP A 167 8.59 -1.25 1.57
CA ASP A 167 7.34 -1.14 2.34
C ASP A 167 7.61 -0.33 3.62
N ASP A 168 6.67 0.50 4.06
CA ASP A 168 6.77 1.34 5.26
C ASP A 168 6.41 0.58 6.55
N SER A 169 5.83 -0.62 6.41
CA SER A 169 5.46 -1.49 7.53
C SER A 169 6.56 -2.50 7.85
N GLU A 170 7.20 -2.38 9.00
CA GLU A 170 8.24 -3.30 9.45
C GLU A 170 7.78 -4.78 9.47
N PRO A 171 6.54 -5.14 9.92
CA PRO A 171 6.05 -6.51 9.82
C PRO A 171 6.07 -7.08 8.39
N ASN A 172 5.72 -6.28 7.39
CA ASN A 172 5.73 -6.68 5.99
C ASN A 172 7.16 -6.91 5.49
N VAL A 173 8.08 -6.00 5.83
CA VAL A 173 9.51 -6.11 5.51
C VAL A 173 10.12 -7.38 6.11
N VAL A 174 9.83 -7.66 7.37
CA VAL A 174 10.31 -8.88 8.06
C VAL A 174 9.77 -10.14 7.39
N ALA A 175 8.49 -10.15 7.02
CA ALA A 175 7.88 -11.29 6.35
C ALA A 175 8.44 -11.50 4.93
N ALA A 176 8.66 -10.43 4.18
CA ALA A 176 9.28 -10.48 2.86
C ALA A 176 10.69 -11.08 2.92
N ARG A 177 11.52 -10.64 3.88
CA ARG A 177 12.86 -11.21 4.11
C ARG A 177 12.82 -12.69 4.48
N LYS A 178 11.88 -13.09 5.34
CA LYS A 178 11.69 -14.51 5.70
C LYS A 178 11.25 -15.37 4.51
N PHE A 179 10.53 -14.77 3.57
CA PHE A 179 10.13 -15.44 2.33
C PHE A 179 11.30 -15.61 1.34
N GLY A 180 12.34 -14.77 1.43
CA GLY A 180 13.53 -14.81 0.59
C GLY A 180 13.74 -13.60 -0.31
N LEU A 181 12.86 -12.60 -0.26
CA LEU A 181 13.05 -11.32 -0.93
C LEU A 181 14.15 -10.50 -0.20
N ASN A 182 14.91 -9.70 -0.95
CA ASN A 182 15.52 -8.54 -0.31
C ASN A 182 14.40 -7.58 0.09
N ALA A 183 14.56 -6.82 1.18
CA ALA A 183 13.54 -5.86 1.55
C ALA A 183 14.12 -4.64 2.25
N ILE A 184 13.58 -3.48 1.90
CA ILE A 184 13.90 -2.16 2.48
C ILE A 184 12.71 -1.69 3.30
N HIS A 185 12.97 -1.29 4.56
CA HIS A 185 11.98 -0.57 5.36
C HIS A 185 11.99 0.90 4.91
N PHE A 186 10.93 1.30 4.23
CA PHE A 186 10.79 2.66 3.71
C PHE A 186 10.59 3.66 4.84
N THR A 187 11.35 4.72 4.84
CA THR A 187 11.21 5.84 5.79
C THR A 187 11.01 7.18 5.08
N ASP A 188 11.75 7.37 3.99
CA ASP A 188 11.67 8.56 3.15
C ASP A 188 12.32 8.29 1.77
N PRO A 189 11.96 9.08 0.74
CA PRO A 189 12.48 8.88 -0.61
C PRO A 189 14.00 9.07 -0.75
N LYS A 190 14.60 9.95 0.07
CA LYS A 190 16.04 10.22 -0.01
C LYS A 190 16.86 9.03 0.50
N THR A 191 16.41 8.40 1.56
CA THR A 191 17.01 7.17 2.11
C THR A 191 16.78 6.02 1.12
N LEU A 192 15.56 5.85 0.60
CA LEU A 192 15.25 4.84 -0.40
C LEU A 192 16.17 4.92 -1.62
N ARG A 193 16.39 6.13 -2.17
CA ARG A 193 17.28 6.33 -3.32
C ARG A 193 18.70 5.81 -3.04
N LYS A 194 19.25 6.11 -1.86
CA LYS A 194 20.59 5.63 -1.48
C LYS A 194 20.65 4.11 -1.39
N ASP A 195 19.63 3.50 -0.79
CA ASP A 195 19.57 2.05 -0.62
C ASP A 195 19.45 1.34 -1.98
N LEU A 196 18.64 1.87 -2.90
CA LEU A 196 18.51 1.34 -4.26
C LEU A 196 19.79 1.47 -5.08
N ILE A 197 20.50 2.61 -4.97
CA ILE A 197 21.82 2.80 -5.58
C ILE A 197 22.83 1.78 -5.02
N ALA A 198 22.83 1.55 -3.71
CA ALA A 198 23.71 0.58 -3.07
C ALA A 198 23.44 -0.86 -3.55
N LEU A 199 22.21 -1.17 -3.96
CA LEU A 199 21.83 -2.43 -4.59
C LEU A 199 22.14 -2.50 -6.07
N GLY A 200 22.74 -1.45 -6.67
CA GLY A 200 23.17 -1.40 -8.06
C GLY A 200 22.12 -0.92 -9.06
N LEU A 201 20.99 -0.36 -8.57
CA LEU A 201 19.99 0.23 -9.47
C LEU A 201 20.50 1.54 -10.09
N PRO A 202 20.19 1.82 -11.38
CA PRO A 202 20.80 2.90 -12.16
C PRO A 202 20.13 4.26 -11.86
N LEU A 203 20.15 4.68 -10.60
CA LEU A 203 19.64 5.96 -10.15
C LEU A 203 20.77 6.99 -10.00
N GLN A 204 20.46 8.25 -10.24
CA GLN A 204 21.42 9.33 -10.02
C GLN A 204 21.58 9.62 -8.53
N ALA A 205 22.83 9.82 -8.10
CA ALA A 205 23.11 10.31 -6.75
C ALA A 205 22.70 11.80 -6.68
N THR A 206 21.79 12.12 -5.76
CA THR A 206 21.34 13.50 -5.48
C THR A 206 22.06 14.09 -4.27
#